data_fa80f058f2d8b9da16e33486999114ba
#
_entry.id   fa80f058f2d8b9da16e33486999114ba
#
_cell.length_a   1.000
_cell.length_b   1.000
_cell.length_c   1.000
_cell.angle_alpha   90.00
_cell.angle_beta   90.00
_cell.angle_gamma   90.00
#
_symmetry.space_group_name_H-M   'P 1'
#
loop_
_entity.id
_entity.type
_entity.pdbx_description
1 polymer ?
#
loop_
_entity_poly.entity_id
_entity_poly.type
_entity_poly.pdbx_seq_one_letter_code
_entity_poly.pdbx_strand_id
1 'polypeptide(L)'
;VLDGNAILFITERYGMRAHASWGSLNDVMLVFMNQDAYDKFRLSKEDYELQKELEKEQKNTTEAKKNDKKKGDNKEKSEEKKEEKVKDIVVELNNIEDRIVRLTPNSSDLGSAIITKDGETLYYLSAFEGGYDLWKMNLRKKDTKLLHKMDAGWANMEMDKDGKNLFLLGSNTMQKMGTDSESLKPISYQAHVKMDLAAERDYMFNHVYKQEQKRFYNLNMHGIDWDAMTKAYRKFLPHIDNNYDFAELLSEYLGELNVSHTGGRFRPQLKGDATATLGLLYDWNHNGKGLLISEVVEKGPFDHARSKVKAGNIIEKIDGQEITPESDYSVLLNGKARKKTLVTLYNPQTKERWEEVVVPVSNGVMSDLLYARWVKQRAADVDKWSNGRLGYVHIESMGDDSFRSVYSDILGKYNNREGIVIDTRFNGGGRLHEDIEILFSGKKYFTQVVRGREACDMPSRRWNKPSIMVQCEANYSNAHGTPWVYSHQKIGKLVGMPVPGTMTSVSWETLQDPTLVFGIPVIGYRLPDGSYLENSQLEPDIKVANSPETVVKGEDTQLKAAVDELLKEIDGKSVSYTHLRAHETDQYL
;
A
#
# COMPACT_ATOMS: atom_id res chain seq x y z
N VAL A 1 4.43 -30.28 8.48
CA VAL A 1 5.15 -30.77 7.29
C VAL A 1 6.21 -31.80 7.68
N LEU A 2 6.83 -32.49 6.73
CA LEU A 2 7.91 -33.47 6.97
C LEU A 2 7.51 -34.55 8.00
N ASP A 3 6.35 -35.18 7.78
CA ASP A 3 5.78 -36.22 8.67
C ASP A 3 5.64 -35.77 10.14
N GLY A 4 5.32 -34.51 10.37
CA GLY A 4 5.16 -33.91 11.69
C GLY A 4 6.46 -33.35 12.31
N ASN A 5 7.61 -33.54 11.68
CA ASN A 5 8.90 -33.12 12.22
C ASN A 5 9.21 -31.61 12.05
N ALA A 6 8.40 -30.87 11.31
CA ALA A 6 8.57 -29.42 11.16
C ALA A 6 7.23 -28.70 10.95
N ILE A 7 7.21 -27.40 11.27
CA ILE A 7 6.13 -26.46 10.96
C ILE A 7 6.65 -25.45 9.94
N LEU A 8 5.93 -25.33 8.82
CA LEU A 8 6.14 -24.28 7.82
C LEU A 8 5.28 -23.08 8.21
N PHE A 9 5.87 -21.89 8.24
CA PHE A 9 5.15 -20.67 8.55
C PHE A 9 5.71 -19.46 7.77
N ILE A 10 4.89 -18.43 7.62
CA ILE A 10 5.25 -17.17 7.01
C ILE A 10 5.43 -16.14 8.14
N THR A 11 6.45 -15.31 8.05
CA THR A 11 6.78 -14.29 9.06
C THR A 11 7.41 -13.05 8.45
N GLU A 12 7.15 -11.91 9.06
CA GLU A 12 7.74 -10.61 8.72
C GLU A 12 9.08 -10.33 9.43
N ARG A 13 9.67 -11.32 10.13
CA ARG A 13 10.82 -11.13 11.03
C ARG A 13 12.02 -10.47 10.35
N TYR A 14 12.29 -10.81 9.10
CA TYR A 14 13.44 -10.32 8.33
C TYR A 14 13.06 -9.37 7.19
N GLY A 15 11.77 -9.22 6.95
CA GLY A 15 11.27 -8.36 5.90
C GLY A 15 11.38 -6.87 6.20
N MET A 16 11.46 -6.08 5.16
CA MET A 16 11.40 -4.63 5.30
C MET A 16 10.02 -4.21 5.76
N ARG A 17 9.95 -3.54 6.90
CA ARG A 17 8.72 -3.04 7.51
C ARG A 17 8.30 -1.70 6.93
N ALA A 18 7.02 -1.53 6.67
CA ALA A 18 6.47 -0.24 6.33
C ALA A 18 6.48 0.71 7.53
N HIS A 19 6.85 1.97 7.33
CA HIS A 19 6.85 3.00 8.38
C HIS A 19 5.44 3.22 8.93
N ALA A 20 4.44 3.28 8.09
CA ALA A 20 3.03 3.40 8.50
C ALA A 20 2.49 2.22 9.34
N SER A 21 3.33 1.28 9.75
CA SER A 21 2.97 0.05 10.47
C SER A 21 1.95 -0.84 9.73
N TRP A 22 1.84 -0.71 8.42
CA TRP A 22 0.94 -1.47 7.55
C TRP A 22 1.71 -2.43 6.67
N GLY A 23 1.86 -3.64 7.21
CA GLY A 23 2.52 -4.72 6.53
C GLY A 23 4.03 -4.64 6.58
N SER A 24 4.61 -5.72 6.18
CA SER A 24 6.03 -5.88 5.90
C SER A 24 6.20 -6.96 4.85
N LEU A 25 7.35 -6.98 4.22
CA LEU A 25 7.72 -8.12 3.39
C LEU A 25 7.89 -9.34 4.27
N ASN A 26 7.53 -10.50 3.74
CA ASN A 26 7.47 -11.75 4.45
C ASN A 26 8.51 -12.75 3.95
N ASP A 27 8.81 -13.72 4.81
CA ASP A 27 9.68 -14.85 4.52
C ASP A 27 8.99 -16.17 4.88
N VAL A 28 9.31 -17.21 4.12
CA VAL A 28 8.92 -18.58 4.46
C VAL A 28 9.98 -19.19 5.37
N MET A 29 9.54 -19.72 6.49
CA MET A 29 10.39 -20.33 7.52
C MET A 29 9.97 -21.74 7.83
N LEU A 30 10.91 -22.57 8.30
CA LEU A 30 10.67 -23.85 8.95
C LEU A 30 11.18 -23.80 10.38
N VAL A 31 10.40 -24.34 11.32
CA VAL A 31 10.87 -24.70 12.65
C VAL A 31 10.81 -26.21 12.81
N PHE A 32 11.93 -26.81 13.22
CA PHE A 32 12.05 -28.25 13.39
C PHE A 32 11.71 -28.65 14.81
N MET A 33 10.88 -29.69 14.96
CA MET A 33 10.38 -30.18 16.25
C MET A 33 11.47 -30.90 17.06
N ASN A 34 12.48 -31.49 16.41
CA ASN A 34 13.58 -32.19 17.06
C ASN A 34 14.91 -31.95 16.31
N GLN A 35 16.00 -32.26 17.00
CA GLN A 35 17.37 -32.05 16.51
C GLN A 35 17.69 -32.94 15.30
N ASP A 36 17.27 -34.21 15.31
CA ASP A 36 17.56 -35.16 14.24
C ASP A 36 16.98 -34.68 12.88
N ALA A 37 15.74 -34.21 12.86
CA ALA A 37 15.10 -33.66 11.68
C ALA A 37 15.81 -32.38 11.18
N TYR A 38 16.26 -31.55 12.11
CA TYR A 38 17.02 -30.34 11.78
C TYR A 38 18.37 -30.66 11.15
N ASP A 39 19.12 -31.59 11.76
CA ASP A 39 20.44 -32.00 11.26
C ASP A 39 20.34 -32.66 9.89
N LYS A 40 19.33 -33.52 9.67
CA LYS A 40 19.05 -34.16 8.40
C LYS A 40 18.69 -33.13 7.31
N PHE A 41 17.92 -32.10 7.65
CA PHE A 41 17.59 -31.03 6.71
C PHE A 41 18.81 -30.21 6.28
N ARG A 42 19.80 -30.05 7.16
CA ARG A 42 21.01 -29.25 6.89
C ARG A 42 22.10 -29.98 6.11
N LEU A 43 21.98 -31.27 5.88
CA LEU A 43 22.95 -32.04 5.12
C LEU A 43 23.18 -31.42 3.73
N SER A 44 24.41 -31.51 3.24
CA SER A 44 24.71 -31.21 1.84
C SER A 44 23.90 -32.14 0.91
N LYS A 45 23.83 -31.79 -0.37
CA LYS A 45 23.13 -32.67 -1.33
C LYS A 45 23.77 -34.07 -1.37
N GLU A 46 25.09 -34.11 -1.39
CA GLU A 46 25.89 -35.34 -1.44
C GLU A 46 25.68 -36.19 -0.18
N ASP A 47 25.79 -35.58 0.99
CA ASP A 47 25.61 -36.28 2.27
C ASP A 47 24.17 -36.80 2.43
N TYR A 48 23.19 -36.04 1.96
CA TYR A 48 21.78 -36.45 2.01
C TYR A 48 21.48 -37.63 1.08
N GLU A 49 22.05 -37.62 -0.14
CA GLU A 49 21.92 -38.74 -1.08
C GLU A 49 22.59 -40.01 -0.51
N LEU A 50 23.78 -39.86 0.07
CA LEU A 50 24.48 -40.96 0.73
C LEU A 50 23.65 -41.53 1.91
N GLN A 51 23.08 -40.66 2.74
CA GLN A 51 22.22 -41.10 3.85
C GLN A 51 20.97 -41.85 3.34
N LYS A 52 20.33 -41.37 2.28
CA LYS A 52 19.19 -42.07 1.64
C LYS A 52 19.57 -43.46 1.12
N GLU A 53 20.76 -43.62 0.55
CA GLU A 53 21.26 -44.92 0.09
C GLU A 53 21.47 -45.87 1.29
N LEU A 54 22.13 -45.42 2.34
CA LEU A 54 22.33 -46.20 3.57
C LEU A 54 21.01 -46.61 4.23
N GLU A 55 20.02 -45.72 4.29
CA GLU A 55 18.68 -46.03 4.81
C GLU A 55 17.95 -47.08 3.96
N LYS A 56 18.11 -47.06 2.62
CA LYS A 56 17.56 -48.08 1.72
C LYS A 56 18.21 -49.45 1.92
N GLU A 57 19.53 -49.49 2.06
CA GLU A 57 20.27 -50.73 2.31
C GLU A 57 19.88 -51.38 3.66
N GLN A 58 19.72 -50.55 4.70
CA GLN A 58 19.26 -51.00 6.01
C GLN A 58 17.83 -51.59 5.98
N LYS A 59 16.91 -50.94 5.24
CA LYS A 59 15.54 -51.44 5.03
C LYS A 59 15.54 -52.77 4.29
N ASN A 60 16.30 -52.89 3.20
CA ASN A 60 16.41 -54.11 2.41
C ASN A 60 17.00 -55.25 3.25
N THR A 61 18.01 -54.99 4.08
CA THR A 61 18.62 -55.98 4.99
C THR A 61 17.64 -56.42 6.08
N THR A 62 16.79 -55.51 6.57
CA THR A 62 15.78 -55.80 7.60
C THR A 62 14.61 -56.60 7.02
N GLU A 63 14.19 -56.34 5.79
CA GLU A 63 13.16 -57.11 5.08
C GLU A 63 13.66 -58.49 4.67
N ALA A 64 14.91 -58.63 4.24
CA ALA A 64 15.53 -59.94 3.97
C ALA A 64 15.56 -60.82 5.22
N LYS A 65 15.95 -60.25 6.37
CA LYS A 65 15.92 -60.98 7.69
C LYS A 65 14.51 -61.34 8.17
N LYS A 66 13.47 -60.55 7.79
CA LYS A 66 12.05 -60.87 8.09
C LYS A 66 11.51 -61.97 7.18
N ASN A 67 11.96 -62.04 5.91
CA ASN A 67 11.54 -63.07 4.96
C ASN A 67 12.20 -64.43 5.23
N ASP A 68 13.44 -64.47 5.73
CA ASP A 68 14.09 -65.73 6.18
C ASP A 68 13.43 -66.31 7.43
N LYS A 69 12.86 -65.51 8.32
CA LYS A 69 12.09 -65.99 9.48
C LYS A 69 10.67 -66.46 9.15
N LYS A 70 10.11 -66.08 7.96
CA LYS A 70 8.75 -66.50 7.54
C LYS A 70 8.71 -67.82 6.74
N LYS A 71 9.82 -68.47 6.41
CA LYS A 71 9.85 -69.77 5.72
C LYS A 71 9.55 -70.96 6.57
N GLY A 72 9.12 -70.79 7.84
CA GLY A 72 8.89 -71.85 8.85
C GLY A 72 7.45 -72.09 9.28
N ASP A 73 6.42 -71.34 8.85
CA ASP A 73 5.04 -71.65 9.31
C ASP A 73 4.03 -71.34 8.20
N ASN A 74 3.54 -72.41 7.56
CA ASN A 74 2.39 -72.42 6.67
C ASN A 74 1.10 -72.44 7.50
N LYS A 75 0.39 -71.31 7.63
CA LYS A 75 -1.04 -71.30 7.99
C LYS A 75 -1.69 -70.06 7.33
N GLU A 76 -2.72 -70.37 6.54
CA GLU A 76 -3.66 -69.41 5.97
C GLU A 76 -4.14 -68.42 7.04
N LYS A 77 -3.95 -67.16 6.80
CA LYS A 77 -4.64 -66.07 7.50
C LYS A 77 -4.98 -64.96 6.50
N SER A 78 -6.26 -64.64 6.49
CA SER A 78 -6.93 -63.53 5.83
C SER A 78 -6.12 -62.24 5.83
N GLU A 79 -6.11 -61.57 4.68
CA GLU A 79 -5.55 -60.22 4.52
C GLU A 79 -6.38 -59.18 5.31
N GLU A 80 -6.07 -59.01 6.59
CA GLU A 80 -6.39 -57.76 7.27
C GLU A 80 -5.37 -56.70 6.84
N LYS A 81 -5.85 -55.65 6.17
CA LYS A 81 -5.09 -54.41 5.96
C LYS A 81 -4.64 -53.91 7.32
N LYS A 82 -3.36 -54.08 7.66
CA LYS A 82 -2.76 -53.42 8.82
C LYS A 82 -2.81 -51.93 8.57
N GLU A 83 -3.63 -51.23 9.35
CA GLU A 83 -3.51 -49.77 9.51
C GLU A 83 -2.05 -49.47 9.94
N GLU A 84 -1.34 -48.69 9.13
CA GLU A 84 -0.03 -48.18 9.52
C GLU A 84 -0.23 -47.31 10.77
N LYS A 85 0.33 -47.78 11.89
CA LYS A 85 0.35 -46.97 13.11
C LYS A 85 1.09 -45.66 12.84
N VAL A 86 0.37 -44.56 12.99
CA VAL A 86 0.97 -43.23 12.98
C VAL A 86 2.07 -43.18 14.02
N LYS A 87 3.28 -42.78 13.62
CA LYS A 87 4.40 -42.65 14.57
C LYS A 87 4.16 -41.41 15.43
N ASP A 88 4.46 -41.52 16.73
CA ASP A 88 4.42 -40.39 17.64
C ASP A 88 5.43 -39.32 17.20
N ILE A 89 5.00 -38.05 17.24
CA ILE A 89 5.86 -36.91 16.94
C ILE A 89 6.70 -36.61 18.18
N VAL A 90 8.02 -36.57 18.00
CA VAL A 90 8.96 -36.17 19.06
C VAL A 90 9.10 -34.63 19.01
N VAL A 91 8.79 -33.98 20.12
CA VAL A 91 8.91 -32.53 20.26
C VAL A 91 9.92 -32.19 21.35
N GLU A 92 11.02 -31.57 20.95
CA GLU A 92 12.07 -31.06 21.83
C GLU A 92 11.93 -29.55 21.94
N LEU A 93 11.40 -29.06 23.07
CA LEU A 93 11.17 -27.60 23.25
C LEU A 93 12.45 -26.82 23.57
N ASN A 94 13.43 -27.46 24.18
CA ASN A 94 14.70 -26.80 24.53
C ASN A 94 15.43 -26.34 23.26
N ASN A 95 15.77 -25.06 23.21
CA ASN A 95 16.47 -24.42 22.10
C ASN A 95 15.75 -24.61 20.74
N ILE A 96 14.42 -24.63 20.72
CA ILE A 96 13.63 -24.80 19.50
C ILE A 96 13.84 -23.60 18.54
N GLU A 97 14.13 -22.42 19.06
CA GLU A 97 14.45 -21.22 18.30
C GLU A 97 15.73 -21.34 17.47
N ASP A 98 16.70 -22.16 17.90
CA ASP A 98 17.95 -22.43 17.17
C ASP A 98 17.72 -23.37 15.98
N ARG A 99 16.54 -24.00 15.90
CA ARG A 99 16.13 -24.90 14.83
C ARG A 99 15.16 -24.25 13.84
N ILE A 100 15.20 -22.92 13.75
CA ILE A 100 14.44 -22.15 12.77
C ILE A 100 15.31 -21.86 11.54
N VAL A 101 14.79 -22.17 10.35
CA VAL A 101 15.50 -21.96 9.08
C VAL A 101 14.68 -21.08 8.17
N ARG A 102 15.30 -20.02 7.63
CA ARG A 102 14.74 -19.21 6.57
C ARG A 102 14.89 -19.95 5.24
N LEU A 103 13.80 -20.10 4.49
CA LEU A 103 13.77 -20.79 3.20
C LEU A 103 13.89 -19.83 2.03
N THR A 104 13.13 -18.73 2.03
CA THR A 104 13.16 -17.73 0.94
C THR A 104 14.47 -16.94 0.93
N PRO A 105 15.11 -16.77 -0.25
CA PRO A 105 16.35 -16.01 -0.34
C PRO A 105 16.12 -14.50 -0.13
N ASN A 106 14.96 -14.00 -0.54
CA ASN A 106 14.55 -12.61 -0.42
C ASN A 106 13.17 -12.51 0.22
N SER A 107 12.98 -11.52 1.08
CA SER A 107 11.67 -11.17 1.59
C SER A 107 10.80 -10.56 0.47
N SER A 108 9.51 -10.85 0.48
CA SER A 108 8.56 -10.37 -0.53
C SER A 108 7.13 -10.34 0.03
N ASP A 109 6.20 -9.81 -0.74
CA ASP A 109 4.78 -9.98 -0.47
C ASP A 109 4.38 -11.43 -0.80
N LEU A 110 4.13 -12.25 0.25
CA LEU A 110 3.87 -13.68 0.15
C LEU A 110 2.39 -13.99 0.37
N GLY A 111 1.76 -14.67 -0.61
CA GLY A 111 0.38 -15.15 -0.49
C GLY A 111 0.28 -16.50 0.21
N SER A 112 1.03 -17.49 -0.23
CA SER A 112 0.97 -18.88 0.30
C SER A 112 2.31 -19.59 0.04
N ALA A 113 2.60 -20.62 0.86
CA ALA A 113 3.81 -21.44 0.71
C ALA A 113 3.52 -22.91 1.05
N ILE A 114 4.04 -23.83 0.27
CA ILE A 114 3.92 -25.28 0.46
C ILE A 114 5.26 -25.96 0.21
N ILE A 115 5.65 -26.85 1.11
CA ILE A 115 6.82 -27.72 0.94
C ILE A 115 6.37 -29.14 0.55
N THR A 116 7.09 -29.78 -0.35
CA THR A 116 6.86 -31.18 -0.74
C THR A 116 7.11 -32.13 0.43
N LYS A 117 6.51 -33.33 0.40
CA LYS A 117 6.63 -34.32 1.49
C LYS A 117 8.06 -34.75 1.77
N ASP A 118 8.90 -34.81 0.72
CA ASP A 118 10.32 -35.15 0.81
C ASP A 118 11.19 -34.00 1.36
N GLY A 119 10.61 -32.78 1.52
CA GLY A 119 11.31 -31.61 2.01
C GLY A 119 12.31 -31.00 1.04
N GLU A 120 12.27 -31.36 -0.25
CA GLU A 120 13.25 -30.91 -1.22
C GLU A 120 12.80 -29.72 -2.07
N THR A 121 11.48 -29.52 -2.20
CA THR A 121 10.92 -28.43 -3.01
C THR A 121 9.97 -27.57 -2.20
N LEU A 122 10.18 -26.27 -2.28
CA LEU A 122 9.27 -25.25 -1.83
C LEU A 122 8.55 -24.63 -3.04
N TYR A 123 7.22 -24.62 -3.01
CA TYR A 123 6.38 -23.78 -3.86
C TYR A 123 5.88 -22.60 -3.05
N TYR A 124 5.93 -21.41 -3.60
CA TYR A 124 5.41 -20.21 -2.94
C TYR A 124 4.85 -19.19 -3.93
N LEU A 125 3.84 -18.46 -3.51
CA LEU A 125 3.22 -17.36 -4.24
C LEU A 125 3.82 -16.05 -3.75
N SER A 126 4.38 -15.28 -4.67
CA SER A 126 5.02 -14.00 -4.34
C SER A 126 4.75 -12.94 -5.40
N ALA A 127 4.48 -11.72 -4.95
CA ALA A 127 4.29 -10.54 -5.77
C ALA A 127 5.57 -9.69 -5.80
N PHE A 128 6.56 -10.07 -6.63
CA PHE A 128 7.79 -9.29 -6.81
C PHE A 128 7.62 -8.12 -7.79
N GLU A 129 6.79 -8.28 -8.83
CA GLU A 129 6.67 -7.33 -9.94
C GLU A 129 5.21 -6.97 -10.27
N GLY A 130 4.36 -6.85 -9.27
CA GLY A 130 2.95 -6.53 -9.43
C GLY A 130 2.06 -7.56 -8.77
N GLY A 131 1.47 -8.52 -9.55
CA GLY A 131 0.63 -9.57 -9.01
C GLY A 131 1.40 -10.77 -8.47
N TYR A 132 0.66 -11.68 -7.82
CA TYR A 132 1.22 -12.95 -7.32
C TYR A 132 1.53 -13.90 -8.47
N ASP A 133 2.74 -14.41 -8.47
CA ASP A 133 3.25 -15.43 -9.38
C ASP A 133 3.66 -16.68 -8.62
N LEU A 134 3.64 -17.84 -9.29
CA LEU A 134 4.08 -19.11 -8.71
C LEU A 134 5.59 -19.30 -8.88
N TRP A 135 6.27 -19.40 -7.76
CA TRP A 135 7.71 -19.64 -7.66
C TRP A 135 8.00 -21.04 -7.14
N LYS A 136 9.11 -21.62 -7.61
CA LYS A 136 9.64 -22.90 -7.14
C LYS A 136 11.07 -22.72 -6.66
N MET A 137 11.39 -23.31 -5.50
CA MET A 137 12.75 -23.36 -4.98
C MET A 137 13.15 -24.81 -4.67
N ASN A 138 14.30 -25.23 -5.16
CA ASN A 138 14.94 -26.47 -4.69
C ASN A 138 15.74 -26.15 -3.43
N LEU A 139 15.34 -26.75 -2.29
CA LEU A 139 15.91 -26.42 -0.98
C LEU A 139 17.33 -26.94 -0.76
N ARG A 140 17.72 -28.01 -1.48
CA ARG A 140 19.09 -28.56 -1.42
C ARG A 140 20.09 -27.79 -2.26
N LYS A 141 19.67 -27.43 -3.47
CA LYS A 141 20.51 -26.66 -4.40
C LYS A 141 20.45 -25.14 -4.13
N LYS A 142 19.48 -24.69 -3.34
CA LYS A 142 19.16 -23.28 -3.10
C LYS A 142 18.91 -22.51 -4.41
N ASP A 143 18.29 -23.19 -5.38
CA ASP A 143 17.98 -22.68 -6.71
C ASP A 143 16.50 -22.30 -6.78
N THR A 144 16.24 -21.07 -7.20
CA THR A 144 14.90 -20.49 -7.25
C THR A 144 14.57 -20.07 -8.67
N LYS A 145 13.38 -20.41 -9.14
CA LYS A 145 12.88 -20.01 -10.46
C LYS A 145 11.42 -19.55 -10.40
N LEU A 146 11.07 -18.59 -11.23
CA LEU A 146 9.69 -18.30 -11.61
C LEU A 146 9.14 -19.51 -12.37
N LEU A 147 8.10 -20.17 -11.83
CA LEU A 147 7.52 -21.34 -12.46
C LEU A 147 6.41 -20.95 -13.42
N HIS A 148 5.47 -20.13 -12.96
CA HIS A 148 4.38 -19.61 -13.78
C HIS A 148 4.08 -18.16 -13.42
N LYS A 149 4.03 -17.31 -14.46
CA LYS A 149 3.55 -15.94 -14.32
C LYS A 149 2.02 -15.95 -14.33
N MET A 150 1.42 -15.49 -13.24
CA MET A 150 -0.04 -15.46 -13.04
C MET A 150 -0.57 -14.03 -12.96
N ASP A 151 0.25 -13.09 -12.51
CA ASP A 151 -0.08 -11.67 -12.31
C ASP A 151 -1.43 -11.50 -11.58
N ALA A 152 -1.65 -12.34 -10.55
CA ALA A 152 -2.92 -12.41 -9.83
C ALA A 152 -2.98 -11.36 -8.71
N GLY A 153 -4.08 -10.61 -8.62
CA GLY A 153 -4.26 -9.62 -7.54
C GLY A 153 -4.32 -10.25 -6.14
N TRP A 154 -4.72 -11.50 -6.06
CA TRP A 154 -4.58 -12.37 -4.88
C TRP A 154 -4.46 -13.83 -5.35
N ALA A 155 -3.78 -14.66 -4.60
CA ALA A 155 -3.64 -16.07 -4.88
C ALA A 155 -3.45 -16.91 -3.61
N ASN A 156 -3.95 -18.15 -3.66
CA ASN A 156 -3.73 -19.17 -2.66
C ASN A 156 -3.43 -20.51 -3.35
N MET A 157 -2.83 -21.45 -2.63
CA MET A 157 -2.52 -22.75 -3.18
C MET A 157 -2.67 -23.87 -2.15
N GLU A 158 -3.04 -25.05 -2.65
CA GLU A 158 -3.13 -26.28 -1.88
C GLU A 158 -2.55 -27.45 -2.66
N MET A 159 -1.98 -28.42 -1.95
CA MET A 159 -1.43 -29.65 -2.52
C MET A 159 -2.32 -30.83 -2.15
N ASP A 160 -2.54 -31.75 -3.08
CA ASP A 160 -3.28 -32.98 -2.77
C ASP A 160 -2.52 -33.89 -1.78
N LYS A 161 -3.25 -34.82 -1.17
CA LYS A 161 -2.68 -35.74 -0.16
C LYS A 161 -1.47 -36.53 -0.66
N ASP A 162 -1.43 -36.82 -1.96
CA ASP A 162 -0.36 -37.62 -2.56
C ASP A 162 0.85 -36.79 -2.96
N GLY A 163 0.75 -35.46 -2.94
CA GLY A 163 1.79 -34.52 -3.37
C GLY A 163 1.98 -34.44 -4.88
N LYS A 164 1.03 -34.98 -5.66
CA LYS A 164 1.12 -35.06 -7.13
C LYS A 164 0.53 -33.86 -7.84
N ASN A 165 -0.36 -33.13 -7.20
CA ASN A 165 -1.04 -32.01 -7.79
C ASN A 165 -1.05 -30.82 -6.85
N LEU A 166 -0.77 -29.64 -7.42
CA LEU A 166 -0.91 -28.34 -6.79
C LEU A 166 -2.14 -27.64 -7.37
N PHE A 167 -3.03 -27.18 -6.53
CA PHE A 167 -4.20 -26.40 -6.90
C PHE A 167 -3.94 -24.93 -6.60
N LEU A 168 -4.22 -24.08 -7.56
CA LEU A 168 -4.04 -22.64 -7.48
C LEU A 168 -5.40 -21.96 -7.61
N LEU A 169 -5.74 -21.15 -6.63
CA LEU A 169 -6.93 -20.30 -6.62
C LEU A 169 -6.49 -18.83 -6.55
N GLY A 170 -6.95 -18.03 -7.49
CA GLY A 170 -6.58 -16.62 -7.55
C GLY A 170 -7.65 -15.80 -8.25
N SER A 171 -7.37 -14.54 -8.52
CA SER A 171 -8.30 -13.59 -9.15
C SER A 171 -8.92 -14.19 -10.41
N ASN A 172 -10.19 -14.59 -10.31
CA ASN A 172 -10.98 -15.19 -11.42
C ASN A 172 -10.39 -16.45 -12.06
N THR A 173 -9.49 -17.16 -11.39
CA THR A 173 -8.84 -18.35 -11.94
C THR A 173 -8.77 -19.46 -10.91
N MET A 174 -9.09 -20.68 -11.35
CA MET A 174 -8.84 -21.91 -10.64
C MET A 174 -8.05 -22.84 -11.57
N GLN A 175 -6.89 -23.29 -11.11
CA GLN A 175 -5.95 -24.04 -11.93
C GLN A 175 -5.38 -25.21 -11.16
N LYS A 176 -4.94 -26.24 -11.89
CA LYS A 176 -4.26 -27.42 -11.38
C LYS A 176 -2.93 -27.61 -12.09
N MET A 177 -1.91 -27.88 -11.33
CA MET A 177 -0.57 -28.22 -11.84
C MET A 177 -0.13 -29.59 -11.35
N GLY A 178 0.33 -30.45 -12.25
CA GLY A 178 1.03 -31.68 -11.86
C GLY A 178 2.44 -31.36 -11.38
N THR A 179 2.85 -31.83 -10.20
CA THR A 179 4.16 -31.51 -9.61
C THR A 179 5.34 -32.03 -10.44
N ASP A 180 5.17 -33.20 -11.13
CA ASP A 180 6.19 -33.77 -12.01
C ASP A 180 6.24 -33.10 -13.37
N SER A 181 5.07 -32.78 -13.95
CA SER A 181 4.97 -32.18 -15.28
C SER A 181 5.16 -30.68 -15.30
N GLU A 182 4.97 -30.02 -14.15
CA GLU A 182 4.94 -28.56 -13.99
C GLU A 182 3.97 -27.86 -14.96
N SER A 183 3.03 -28.61 -15.54
CA SER A 183 2.06 -28.12 -16.52
C SER A 183 0.79 -27.63 -15.84
N LEU A 184 0.45 -26.36 -16.08
CA LEU A 184 -0.72 -25.71 -15.52
C LEU A 184 -1.95 -25.92 -16.41
N LYS A 185 -3.08 -26.33 -15.82
CA LYS A 185 -4.34 -26.56 -16.52
C LYS A 185 -5.49 -25.84 -15.82
N PRO A 186 -6.35 -25.12 -16.54
CA PRO A 186 -7.51 -24.49 -15.93
C PRO A 186 -8.53 -25.54 -15.45
N ILE A 187 -9.21 -25.23 -14.36
CA ILE A 187 -10.38 -25.96 -13.85
C ILE A 187 -11.60 -25.09 -14.13
N SER A 188 -12.42 -25.52 -15.08
CA SER A 188 -13.69 -24.87 -15.40
C SER A 188 -14.83 -25.47 -14.57
N TYR A 189 -15.66 -24.64 -14.01
CA TYR A 189 -16.85 -25.05 -13.30
C TYR A 189 -18.02 -24.09 -13.60
N GLN A 190 -19.23 -24.57 -13.42
CA GLN A 190 -20.44 -23.76 -13.44
C GLN A 190 -21.22 -24.05 -12.17
N ALA A 191 -21.68 -23.00 -11.52
CA ALA A 191 -22.54 -23.11 -10.34
C ALA A 191 -23.75 -22.19 -10.50
N HIS A 192 -24.93 -22.69 -10.13
CA HIS A 192 -26.18 -21.93 -10.09
C HIS A 192 -26.62 -21.80 -8.63
N VAL A 193 -26.84 -20.57 -8.20
CA VAL A 193 -27.33 -20.26 -6.86
C VAL A 193 -28.66 -19.54 -7.00
N LYS A 194 -29.66 -19.99 -6.25
CA LYS A 194 -30.94 -19.28 -6.13
C LYS A 194 -30.81 -18.28 -4.98
N MET A 195 -30.97 -17.01 -5.28
CA MET A 195 -30.85 -15.93 -4.31
C MET A 195 -32.23 -15.32 -4.05
N ASP A 196 -32.51 -15.02 -2.78
CA ASP A 196 -33.60 -14.15 -2.35
C ASP A 196 -33.01 -12.81 -1.92
N LEU A 197 -33.05 -11.84 -2.82
CA LEU A 197 -32.39 -10.55 -2.62
C LEU A 197 -33.01 -9.74 -1.47
N ALA A 198 -34.29 -9.93 -1.16
CA ALA A 198 -34.94 -9.24 -0.04
C ALA A 198 -34.45 -9.81 1.30
N ALA A 199 -34.42 -11.14 1.41
CA ALA A 199 -33.89 -11.83 2.59
C ALA A 199 -32.39 -11.56 2.79
N GLU A 200 -31.62 -11.47 1.70
CA GLU A 200 -30.18 -11.15 1.75
C GLU A 200 -29.94 -9.72 2.26
N ARG A 201 -30.72 -8.73 1.82
CA ARG A 201 -30.63 -7.35 2.34
C ARG A 201 -31.00 -7.28 3.81
N ASP A 202 -32.04 -7.97 4.25
CA ASP A 202 -32.39 -8.03 5.68
C ASP A 202 -31.27 -8.66 6.52
N TYR A 203 -30.66 -9.72 6.01
CA TYR A 203 -29.51 -10.37 6.64
C TYR A 203 -28.31 -9.41 6.73
N MET A 204 -27.95 -8.74 5.61
CA MET A 204 -26.84 -7.79 5.57
C MET A 204 -27.07 -6.59 6.50
N PHE A 205 -28.27 -6.02 6.53
CA PHE A 205 -28.61 -4.94 7.45
C PHE A 205 -28.49 -5.37 8.91
N ASN A 206 -28.98 -6.57 9.25
CA ASN A 206 -28.86 -7.12 10.59
C ASN A 206 -27.39 -7.45 10.96
N HIS A 207 -26.57 -7.84 9.99
CA HIS A 207 -25.14 -8.06 10.16
C HIS A 207 -24.43 -6.73 10.52
N VAL A 208 -24.70 -5.65 9.77
CA VAL A 208 -24.17 -4.30 10.05
C VAL A 208 -24.55 -3.86 11.47
N TYR A 209 -25.83 -3.97 11.86
CA TYR A 209 -26.28 -3.66 13.21
C TYR A 209 -25.45 -4.36 14.28
N LYS A 210 -25.27 -5.68 14.15
CA LYS A 210 -24.53 -6.50 15.14
C LYS A 210 -23.05 -6.22 15.17
N GLN A 211 -22.42 -5.97 14.00
CA GLN A 211 -21.00 -5.67 13.92
C GLN A 211 -20.68 -4.32 14.55
N GLU A 212 -21.49 -3.30 14.29
CA GLU A 212 -21.35 -2.00 14.97
C GLU A 212 -21.51 -2.14 16.47
N GLN A 213 -22.59 -2.76 16.95
CA GLN A 213 -22.83 -2.98 18.37
C GLN A 213 -21.67 -3.69 19.07
N LYS A 214 -21.01 -4.64 18.39
CA LYS A 214 -19.93 -5.46 18.95
C LYS A 214 -18.58 -4.78 18.91
N ARG A 215 -18.30 -3.97 17.87
CA ARG A 215 -16.94 -3.55 17.51
C ARG A 215 -16.73 -2.04 17.51
N PHE A 216 -17.78 -1.25 17.59
CA PHE A 216 -17.66 0.21 17.67
C PHE A 216 -16.78 0.61 18.86
N TYR A 217 -15.84 1.53 18.66
CA TYR A 217 -14.84 1.87 19.68
C TYR A 217 -15.39 2.44 20.97
N ASN A 218 -16.55 3.12 20.90
CA ASN A 218 -17.18 3.78 22.05
C ASN A 218 -18.40 2.96 22.52
N LEU A 219 -18.30 2.37 23.72
CA LEU A 219 -19.29 1.43 24.26
C LEU A 219 -20.70 2.02 24.42
N ASN A 220 -20.82 3.35 24.57
CA ASN A 220 -22.13 4.00 24.67
C ASN A 220 -22.65 4.51 23.33
N MET A 221 -22.05 4.08 22.20
CA MET A 221 -22.48 4.43 20.83
C MET A 221 -22.64 5.96 20.63
N HIS A 222 -21.75 6.78 21.20
CA HIS A 222 -21.85 8.25 21.26
C HIS A 222 -23.17 8.77 21.88
N GLY A 223 -23.80 7.97 22.74
CA GLY A 223 -25.08 8.32 23.39
C GLY A 223 -26.32 8.00 22.53
N ILE A 224 -26.16 7.33 21.39
CA ILE A 224 -27.25 6.97 20.48
C ILE A 224 -27.94 5.69 20.97
N ASP A 225 -29.27 5.68 21.00
CA ASP A 225 -30.07 4.45 21.14
C ASP A 225 -30.02 3.67 19.83
N TRP A 226 -29.00 2.79 19.73
CA TRP A 226 -28.71 2.03 18.52
C TRP A 226 -29.86 1.08 18.12
N ASP A 227 -30.58 0.53 19.10
CA ASP A 227 -31.74 -0.33 18.87
C ASP A 227 -32.92 0.46 18.31
N ALA A 228 -33.17 1.66 18.83
CA ALA A 228 -34.22 2.54 18.31
C ALA A 228 -33.91 2.98 16.87
N MET A 229 -32.66 3.37 16.57
CA MET A 229 -32.24 3.73 15.22
C MET A 229 -32.39 2.53 14.26
N THR A 230 -31.94 1.34 14.68
CA THR A 230 -32.11 0.12 13.87
C THR A 230 -33.59 -0.12 13.49
N LYS A 231 -34.51 0.03 14.45
CA LYS A 231 -35.95 -0.11 14.19
C LYS A 231 -36.48 0.96 13.23
N ALA A 232 -35.98 2.19 13.34
CA ALA A 232 -36.40 3.29 12.48
C ALA A 232 -35.97 3.06 11.02
N TYR A 233 -34.72 2.65 10.77
CA TYR A 233 -34.18 2.45 9.45
C TYR A 233 -34.66 1.13 8.79
N ARG A 234 -34.89 0.06 9.56
CA ARG A 234 -35.40 -1.22 9.05
C ARG A 234 -36.72 -1.10 8.30
N LYS A 235 -37.54 -0.09 8.57
CA LYS A 235 -38.81 0.16 7.90
C LYS A 235 -38.67 0.45 6.41
N PHE A 236 -37.49 0.92 5.98
CA PHE A 236 -37.21 1.25 4.59
C PHE A 236 -36.82 0.02 3.75
N LEU A 237 -36.31 -1.06 4.37
CA LEU A 237 -35.82 -2.25 3.67
C LEU A 237 -36.80 -2.84 2.66
N PRO A 238 -38.12 -2.96 2.94
CA PRO A 238 -39.08 -3.49 1.97
C PRO A 238 -39.26 -2.64 0.70
N HIS A 239 -38.76 -1.39 0.72
CA HIS A 239 -38.90 -0.43 -0.38
C HIS A 239 -37.58 -0.29 -1.18
N ILE A 240 -36.54 -1.04 -0.83
CA ILE A 240 -35.23 -1.01 -1.49
C ILE A 240 -35.10 -2.23 -2.39
N ASP A 241 -34.83 -2.00 -3.68
CA ASP A 241 -34.70 -3.04 -4.70
C ASP A 241 -33.34 -3.09 -5.39
N ASN A 242 -32.45 -2.14 -5.11
CA ASN A 242 -31.11 -2.06 -5.70
C ASN A 242 -30.02 -1.73 -4.66
N ASN A 243 -28.75 -1.93 -5.04
CA ASN A 243 -27.62 -1.75 -4.14
C ASN A 243 -27.18 -0.29 -3.98
N TYR A 244 -27.57 0.62 -4.87
CA TYR A 244 -27.33 2.05 -4.66
C TYR A 244 -28.13 2.56 -3.47
N ASP A 245 -29.45 2.32 -3.48
CA ASP A 245 -30.35 2.74 -2.41
C ASP A 245 -30.03 2.00 -1.10
N PHE A 246 -29.58 0.73 -1.19
CA PHE A 246 -29.17 0.00 0.02
C PHE A 246 -27.90 0.57 0.64
N ALA A 247 -26.89 0.94 -0.16
CA ALA A 247 -25.68 1.59 0.33
C ALA A 247 -25.97 2.98 0.94
N GLU A 248 -26.91 3.72 0.33
CA GLU A 248 -27.38 5.01 0.86
C GLU A 248 -28.08 4.82 2.20
N LEU A 249 -29.03 3.88 2.29
CA LEU A 249 -29.68 3.53 3.56
C LEU A 249 -28.65 3.18 4.66
N LEU A 250 -27.65 2.37 4.32
CA LEU A 250 -26.58 2.04 5.28
C LEU A 250 -25.77 3.27 5.67
N SER A 251 -25.49 4.18 4.73
CA SER A 251 -24.74 5.41 5.00
C SER A 251 -25.49 6.35 5.93
N GLU A 252 -26.79 6.55 5.69
CA GLU A 252 -27.66 7.35 6.57
C GLU A 252 -27.76 6.72 7.96
N TYR A 253 -28.06 5.42 8.03
CA TYR A 253 -28.17 4.67 9.28
C TYR A 253 -26.88 4.74 10.14
N LEU A 254 -25.72 4.50 9.50
CA LEU A 254 -24.42 4.57 10.16
C LEU A 254 -24.03 6.01 10.51
N GLY A 255 -24.50 6.99 9.75
CA GLY A 255 -24.32 8.41 10.00
C GLY A 255 -24.91 8.89 11.32
N GLU A 256 -25.94 8.22 11.85
CA GLU A 256 -26.51 8.51 13.17
C GLU A 256 -25.50 8.39 14.32
N LEU A 257 -24.44 7.59 14.13
CA LEU A 257 -23.36 7.46 15.12
C LEU A 257 -22.49 8.72 15.24
N ASN A 258 -22.64 9.69 14.32
CA ASN A 258 -21.86 10.92 14.28
C ASN A 258 -20.36 10.67 14.45
N VAL A 259 -19.81 9.88 13.54
CA VAL A 259 -18.41 9.43 13.56
C VAL A 259 -17.83 9.39 12.15
N SER A 260 -16.55 9.70 12.05
CA SER A 260 -15.81 9.51 10.81
C SER A 260 -15.59 8.02 10.48
N HIS A 261 -15.18 7.70 9.25
CA HIS A 261 -14.80 6.36 8.80
C HIS A 261 -15.93 5.32 8.82
N THR A 262 -17.18 5.74 8.85
CA THR A 262 -18.35 4.88 8.74
C THR A 262 -19.05 5.05 7.38
N GLY A 263 -20.18 4.38 7.18
CA GLY A 263 -21.01 4.44 5.97
C GLY A 263 -20.96 3.20 5.11
N GLY A 264 -21.98 3.04 4.28
CA GLY A 264 -22.11 1.98 3.28
C GLY A 264 -21.56 2.43 1.93
N ARG A 265 -20.96 1.51 1.17
CA ARG A 265 -20.42 1.79 -0.17
C ARG A 265 -20.82 0.67 -1.13
N PHE A 266 -21.41 1.05 -2.25
CA PHE A 266 -21.60 0.14 -3.36
C PHE A 266 -20.47 0.32 -4.37
N ARG A 267 -19.83 -0.79 -4.76
CA ARG A 267 -18.72 -0.85 -5.72
C ARG A 267 -19.14 -1.65 -6.94
N PRO A 268 -19.97 -1.08 -7.84
CA PRO A 268 -20.41 -1.80 -9.02
C PRO A 268 -19.24 -2.12 -9.93
N GLN A 269 -19.29 -3.28 -10.58
CA GLN A 269 -18.41 -3.55 -11.70
C GLN A 269 -18.89 -2.73 -12.90
N LEU A 270 -18.24 -1.61 -13.16
CA LEU A 270 -18.57 -0.77 -14.31
C LEU A 270 -18.16 -1.51 -15.60
N LYS A 271 -19.13 -1.67 -16.50
CA LYS A 271 -18.90 -2.17 -17.86
C LYS A 271 -18.68 -0.95 -18.76
N GLY A 272 -17.54 -0.88 -19.39
CA GLY A 272 -17.22 0.21 -20.31
C GLY A 272 -15.76 0.14 -20.76
N ASP A 273 -15.44 0.96 -21.75
CA ASP A 273 -14.08 1.07 -22.23
C ASP A 273 -13.25 1.95 -21.31
N ALA A 274 -12.05 1.49 -20.96
CA ALA A 274 -11.09 2.30 -20.24
C ALA A 274 -10.42 3.28 -21.23
N THR A 275 -10.78 4.56 -21.15
CA THR A 275 -10.20 5.61 -21.98
C THR A 275 -8.81 5.97 -21.47
N ALA A 276 -7.83 5.96 -22.38
CA ALA A 276 -6.47 6.39 -22.10
C ALA A 276 -6.26 7.89 -22.34
N THR A 277 -5.12 8.40 -21.91
CA THR A 277 -4.71 9.80 -22.17
C THR A 277 -3.31 9.85 -22.78
N LEU A 278 -3.08 10.89 -23.60
CA LEU A 278 -1.81 11.15 -24.26
C LEU A 278 -0.81 11.91 -23.38
N GLY A 279 -1.16 12.26 -22.12
CA GLY A 279 -0.30 13.05 -21.24
C GLY A 279 -0.15 14.50 -21.72
N LEU A 280 -1.20 15.05 -22.29
CA LEU A 280 -1.26 16.40 -22.83
C LEU A 280 -2.43 17.16 -22.22
N LEU A 281 -2.27 18.48 -22.07
CA LEU A 281 -3.38 19.40 -21.81
C LEU A 281 -3.72 20.14 -23.11
N TYR A 282 -5.00 20.47 -23.29
CA TYR A 282 -5.53 21.07 -24.51
C TYR A 282 -6.11 22.45 -24.27
N ASP A 283 -6.04 23.31 -25.29
CA ASP A 283 -6.77 24.56 -25.31
C ASP A 283 -8.18 24.33 -25.86
N TRP A 284 -9.15 24.32 -24.97
CA TRP A 284 -10.55 24.09 -25.29
C TRP A 284 -11.24 25.28 -25.99
N ASN A 285 -10.58 26.44 -26.11
CA ASN A 285 -11.06 27.56 -26.90
C ASN A 285 -10.71 27.40 -28.40
N HIS A 286 -9.94 26.36 -28.75
CA HIS A 286 -9.61 26.08 -30.14
C HIS A 286 -10.82 25.54 -30.91
N ASN A 287 -11.29 26.33 -31.89
CA ASN A 287 -12.45 25.98 -32.72
C ASN A 287 -12.08 25.38 -34.09
N GLY A 288 -10.79 25.08 -34.29
CA GLY A 288 -10.29 24.49 -35.54
C GLY A 288 -10.34 22.95 -35.51
N LYS A 289 -9.89 22.33 -36.62
CA LYS A 289 -9.70 20.87 -36.67
C LYS A 289 -8.57 20.44 -35.73
N GLY A 290 -8.73 19.30 -35.11
CA GLY A 290 -7.75 18.70 -34.21
C GLY A 290 -7.77 19.26 -32.79
N LEU A 291 -6.83 18.80 -31.97
CA LEU A 291 -6.67 19.23 -30.58
C LEU A 291 -5.43 20.12 -30.46
N LEU A 292 -5.61 21.39 -30.12
CA LEU A 292 -4.51 22.31 -29.84
C LEU A 292 -3.90 22.00 -28.48
N ILE A 293 -2.62 21.64 -28.46
CA ILE A 293 -1.87 21.31 -27.26
C ILE A 293 -1.51 22.61 -26.53
N SER A 294 -1.97 22.75 -25.29
CA SER A 294 -1.58 23.84 -24.39
C SER A 294 -0.36 23.51 -23.54
N GLU A 295 -0.18 22.22 -23.19
CA GLU A 295 0.96 21.76 -22.39
C GLU A 295 1.29 20.28 -22.69
N VAL A 296 2.59 19.96 -22.72
CA VAL A 296 3.09 18.59 -22.65
C VAL A 296 3.43 18.31 -21.19
N VAL A 297 2.72 17.35 -20.58
CA VAL A 297 2.92 17.04 -19.15
C VAL A 297 4.26 16.36 -18.96
N GLU A 298 5.06 16.86 -18.01
CA GLU A 298 6.39 16.33 -17.69
C GLU A 298 6.33 14.85 -17.33
N LYS A 299 7.26 14.06 -17.85
CA LYS A 299 7.30 12.59 -17.77
C LYS A 299 6.09 11.87 -18.40
N GLY A 300 5.26 12.61 -19.13
CA GLY A 300 4.17 12.04 -19.92
C GLY A 300 4.66 11.36 -21.21
N PRO A 301 3.75 10.71 -21.95
CA PRO A 301 4.08 9.93 -23.15
C PRO A 301 4.87 10.66 -24.23
N PHE A 302 4.74 11.98 -24.34
CA PHE A 302 5.48 12.81 -25.31
C PHE A 302 6.69 13.54 -24.72
N ASP A 303 6.90 13.50 -23.40
CA ASP A 303 8.03 14.18 -22.76
C ASP A 303 9.30 13.30 -22.81
N HIS A 304 9.86 13.17 -23.99
CA HIS A 304 11.12 12.47 -24.22
C HIS A 304 11.92 13.07 -25.38
N ALA A 305 13.24 12.87 -25.39
CA ALA A 305 14.18 13.50 -26.32
C ALA A 305 13.91 13.27 -27.83
N ARG A 306 13.12 12.24 -28.19
CA ARG A 306 12.79 11.94 -29.58
C ARG A 306 11.50 12.59 -30.05
N SER A 307 10.65 13.07 -29.14
CA SER A 307 9.41 13.74 -29.50
C SER A 307 9.67 15.19 -29.90
N LYS A 308 9.00 15.61 -30.98
CA LYS A 308 8.98 17.02 -31.42
C LYS A 308 7.76 17.77 -30.88
N VAL A 309 6.88 17.09 -30.14
CA VAL A 309 5.61 17.66 -29.65
C VAL A 309 5.86 18.75 -28.62
N LYS A 310 5.21 19.89 -28.81
CA LYS A 310 5.28 21.07 -27.94
C LYS A 310 3.91 21.75 -27.84
N ALA A 311 3.74 22.55 -26.82
CA ALA A 311 2.62 23.49 -26.75
C ALA A 311 2.51 24.30 -28.06
N GLY A 312 1.30 24.52 -28.56
CA GLY A 312 1.01 25.15 -29.83
C GLY A 312 0.96 24.20 -31.05
N ASN A 313 1.32 22.93 -30.90
CA ASN A 313 1.07 21.93 -31.92
C ASN A 313 -0.37 21.41 -31.86
N ILE A 314 -0.84 20.84 -32.97
CA ILE A 314 -2.20 20.30 -33.10
C ILE A 314 -2.13 18.80 -33.37
N ILE A 315 -2.92 18.02 -32.69
CA ILE A 315 -3.16 16.61 -33.04
C ILE A 315 -4.28 16.59 -34.07
N GLU A 316 -3.97 16.19 -35.32
CA GLU A 316 -4.95 16.09 -36.40
C GLU A 316 -5.64 14.72 -36.46
N LYS A 317 -4.88 13.63 -36.17
CA LYS A 317 -5.39 12.25 -36.26
C LYS A 317 -4.85 11.36 -35.14
N ILE A 318 -5.64 10.37 -34.77
CA ILE A 318 -5.23 9.24 -33.91
C ILE A 318 -5.52 7.94 -34.68
N ASP A 319 -4.52 7.09 -34.87
CA ASP A 319 -4.57 5.85 -35.67
C ASP A 319 -5.24 6.09 -37.06
N GLY A 320 -4.90 7.20 -37.70
CA GLY A 320 -5.42 7.60 -39.01
C GLY A 320 -6.83 8.22 -39.03
N GLN A 321 -7.55 8.22 -37.89
CA GLN A 321 -8.87 8.84 -37.79
C GLN A 321 -8.75 10.33 -37.50
N GLU A 322 -9.42 11.15 -38.30
CA GLU A 322 -9.39 12.61 -38.18
C GLU A 322 -10.17 13.08 -36.95
N ILE A 323 -9.64 14.12 -36.30
CA ILE A 323 -10.31 14.80 -35.20
C ILE A 323 -10.93 16.09 -35.74
N THR A 324 -12.24 16.18 -35.72
CA THR A 324 -13.02 17.37 -36.09
C THR A 324 -13.63 18.02 -34.85
N PRO A 325 -14.09 19.27 -34.91
CA PRO A 325 -14.74 19.92 -33.77
C PRO A 325 -15.95 19.13 -33.21
N GLU A 326 -16.61 18.34 -34.04
CA GLU A 326 -17.78 17.52 -33.68
C GLU A 326 -17.39 16.12 -33.18
N SER A 327 -16.11 15.74 -33.27
CA SER A 327 -15.65 14.40 -32.88
C SER A 327 -15.49 14.28 -31.37
N ASP A 328 -16.00 13.20 -30.79
CA ASP A 328 -15.54 12.74 -29.48
C ASP A 328 -14.22 11.97 -29.66
N TYR A 329 -13.10 12.67 -29.55
CA TYR A 329 -11.78 12.08 -29.72
C TYR A 329 -11.45 11.04 -28.62
N SER A 330 -12.13 11.08 -27.48
CA SER A 330 -11.86 10.17 -26.35
C SER A 330 -12.13 8.72 -26.74
N VAL A 331 -13.11 8.49 -27.63
CA VAL A 331 -13.42 7.16 -28.19
C VAL A 331 -12.20 6.55 -28.90
N LEU A 332 -11.36 7.38 -29.55
CA LEU A 332 -10.14 6.94 -30.25
C LEU A 332 -9.07 6.41 -29.27
N LEU A 333 -9.20 6.74 -28.00
CA LEU A 333 -8.28 6.33 -26.93
C LEU A 333 -8.81 5.20 -26.04
N ASN A 334 -10.02 4.70 -26.31
CA ASN A 334 -10.62 3.58 -25.59
C ASN A 334 -9.74 2.32 -25.72
N GLY A 335 -9.38 1.73 -24.58
CA GLY A 335 -8.56 0.53 -24.50
C GLY A 335 -7.14 0.70 -25.04
N LYS A 336 -6.61 1.94 -25.20
CA LYS A 336 -5.27 2.24 -25.75
C LYS A 336 -4.18 2.35 -24.68
N ALA A 337 -4.50 2.39 -23.40
CA ALA A 337 -3.48 2.39 -22.35
C ALA A 337 -2.48 1.25 -22.53
N ARG A 338 -1.18 1.56 -22.50
CA ARG A 338 -0.06 0.62 -22.72
C ARG A 338 0.01 0.02 -24.14
N LYS A 339 -0.73 0.56 -25.11
CA LYS A 339 -0.68 0.11 -26.52
C LYS A 339 -0.08 1.18 -27.41
N LYS A 340 0.75 0.78 -28.39
CA LYS A 340 1.29 1.71 -29.38
C LYS A 340 0.15 2.32 -30.18
N THR A 341 0.14 3.65 -30.27
CA THR A 341 -0.89 4.45 -30.95
C THR A 341 -0.18 5.44 -31.89
N LEU A 342 -0.60 5.54 -33.13
CA LEU A 342 -0.07 6.47 -34.11
C LEU A 342 -0.80 7.82 -33.97
N VAL A 343 -0.05 8.91 -33.86
CA VAL A 343 -0.58 10.26 -33.75
C VAL A 343 -0.04 11.13 -34.90
N THR A 344 -0.92 11.72 -35.69
CA THR A 344 -0.55 12.70 -36.73
C THR A 344 -0.64 14.10 -36.15
N LEU A 345 0.43 14.86 -36.31
CA LEU A 345 0.66 16.15 -35.68
C LEU A 345 0.89 17.25 -36.72
N TYR A 346 0.52 18.48 -36.37
CA TYR A 346 0.70 19.65 -37.19
C TYR A 346 1.25 20.82 -36.37
N ASN A 347 2.25 21.49 -36.90
CA ASN A 347 2.74 22.76 -36.35
C ASN A 347 2.19 23.91 -37.16
N PRO A 348 1.31 24.76 -36.60
CA PRO A 348 0.71 25.89 -37.32
C PRO A 348 1.71 26.98 -37.76
N GLN A 349 2.83 27.10 -37.05
CA GLN A 349 3.85 28.12 -37.32
C GLN A 349 4.74 27.72 -38.50
N THR A 350 5.26 26.50 -38.49
CA THR A 350 6.17 25.99 -39.53
C THR A 350 5.45 25.34 -40.69
N LYS A 351 4.16 25.03 -40.54
CA LYS A 351 3.32 24.24 -41.49
C LYS A 351 3.78 22.81 -41.69
N GLU A 352 4.65 22.30 -40.80
CA GLU A 352 5.13 20.92 -40.82
C GLU A 352 4.04 19.97 -40.32
N ARG A 353 3.92 18.81 -40.98
CA ARG A 353 3.15 17.65 -40.50
C ARG A 353 4.08 16.47 -40.32
N TRP A 354 3.89 15.75 -39.23
CA TRP A 354 4.67 14.53 -38.95
C TRP A 354 3.82 13.55 -38.16
N GLU A 355 4.34 12.35 -37.99
CA GLU A 355 3.70 11.30 -37.22
C GLU A 355 4.64 10.83 -36.11
N GLU A 356 4.06 10.52 -34.94
CA GLU A 356 4.75 9.89 -33.82
C GLU A 356 3.96 8.68 -33.34
N VAL A 357 4.68 7.62 -32.96
CA VAL A 357 4.10 6.47 -32.25
C VAL A 357 4.32 6.65 -30.77
N VAL A 358 3.24 6.76 -30.03
CA VAL A 358 3.23 6.98 -28.58
C VAL A 358 2.55 5.81 -27.87
N VAL A 359 2.83 5.64 -26.59
CA VAL A 359 2.12 4.68 -25.73
C VAL A 359 1.29 5.47 -24.71
N PRO A 360 -0.03 5.62 -24.93
CA PRO A 360 -0.93 6.32 -24.01
C PRO A 360 -0.93 5.70 -22.62
N VAL A 361 -1.22 6.50 -21.60
CA VAL A 361 -1.27 6.08 -20.20
C VAL A 361 -2.72 6.06 -19.68
N SER A 362 -2.96 5.41 -18.56
CA SER A 362 -4.26 5.45 -17.89
C SER A 362 -4.50 6.82 -17.22
N ASN A 363 -5.76 7.14 -16.91
CA ASN A 363 -6.10 8.33 -16.14
C ASN A 363 -5.47 8.34 -14.74
N GLY A 364 -5.26 7.17 -14.11
CA GLY A 364 -4.52 7.08 -12.83
C GLY A 364 -3.09 7.60 -12.98
N VAL A 365 -2.34 7.11 -13.98
CA VAL A 365 -0.98 7.60 -14.26
C VAL A 365 -0.98 9.11 -14.58
N MET A 366 -1.99 9.59 -15.34
CA MET A 366 -2.11 11.03 -15.61
C MET A 366 -2.31 11.85 -14.33
N SER A 367 -3.13 11.36 -13.40
CA SER A 367 -3.34 12.00 -12.09
C SER A 367 -2.03 12.08 -11.29
N ASP A 368 -1.24 11.00 -11.29
CA ASP A 368 0.08 10.97 -10.62
C ASP A 368 1.06 11.99 -11.23
N LEU A 369 1.06 12.13 -12.57
CA LEU A 369 1.87 13.13 -13.26
C LEU A 369 1.46 14.57 -12.92
N LEU A 370 0.15 14.83 -12.88
CA LEU A 370 -0.38 16.16 -12.51
C LEU A 370 -0.11 16.49 -11.04
N TYR A 371 -0.21 15.51 -10.16
CA TYR A 371 0.18 15.65 -8.76
C TYR A 371 1.67 16.00 -8.62
N ALA A 372 2.55 15.24 -9.27
CA ALA A 372 3.99 15.50 -9.25
C ALA A 372 4.31 16.92 -9.79
N ARG A 373 3.63 17.35 -10.85
CA ARG A 373 3.72 18.70 -11.40
C ARG A 373 3.30 19.77 -10.37
N TRP A 374 2.20 19.54 -9.64
CA TRP A 374 1.71 20.45 -8.61
C TRP A 374 2.72 20.59 -7.46
N VAL A 375 3.25 19.46 -6.94
CA VAL A 375 4.28 19.45 -5.89
C VAL A 375 5.54 20.21 -6.33
N LYS A 376 5.98 19.98 -7.59
CA LYS A 376 7.15 20.67 -8.15
C LYS A 376 6.94 22.19 -8.24
N GLN A 377 5.76 22.65 -8.63
CA GLN A 377 5.40 24.07 -8.67
C GLN A 377 5.42 24.67 -7.27
N ARG A 378 4.80 24.03 -6.28
CA ARG A 378 4.81 24.51 -4.87
C ARG A 378 6.23 24.59 -4.31
N ALA A 379 7.06 23.59 -4.58
CA ALA A 379 8.48 23.62 -4.18
C ALA A 379 9.24 24.81 -4.83
N ALA A 380 8.97 25.09 -6.09
CA ALA A 380 9.58 26.23 -6.80
C ALA A 380 9.09 27.58 -6.23
N ASP A 381 7.81 27.69 -5.87
CA ASP A 381 7.25 28.88 -5.23
C ASP A 381 7.92 29.13 -3.86
N VAL A 382 8.06 28.11 -3.03
CA VAL A 382 8.76 28.24 -1.73
C VAL A 382 10.22 28.64 -1.90
N ASP A 383 10.94 28.02 -2.85
CA ASP A 383 12.32 28.36 -3.16
C ASP A 383 12.45 29.85 -3.59
N LYS A 384 11.60 30.27 -4.50
CA LYS A 384 11.54 31.65 -5.01
C LYS A 384 11.21 32.66 -3.90
N TRP A 385 10.15 32.42 -3.11
CA TRP A 385 9.70 33.37 -2.08
C TRP A 385 10.66 33.47 -0.90
N SER A 386 11.41 32.40 -0.64
CA SER A 386 12.41 32.37 0.43
C SER A 386 13.83 32.70 -0.02
N ASN A 387 14.07 33.02 -1.30
CA ASN A 387 15.42 33.16 -1.89
C ASN A 387 16.32 31.95 -1.61
N GLY A 388 15.75 30.74 -1.73
CA GLY A 388 16.48 29.50 -1.52
C GLY A 388 16.77 29.13 -0.06
N ARG A 389 16.22 29.85 0.93
CA ARG A 389 16.45 29.59 2.35
C ARG A 389 15.63 28.44 2.91
N LEU A 390 14.43 28.19 2.34
CA LEU A 390 13.50 27.16 2.81
C LEU A 390 13.41 25.99 1.84
N GLY A 391 13.15 24.80 2.39
CA GLY A 391 12.73 23.62 1.64
C GLY A 391 11.22 23.42 1.70
N TYR A 392 10.71 22.53 0.86
CA TYR A 392 9.30 22.17 0.80
C TYR A 392 9.13 20.66 0.61
N VAL A 393 8.26 20.05 1.42
CA VAL A 393 7.82 18.69 1.24
C VAL A 393 6.30 18.61 1.31
N HIS A 394 5.71 17.78 0.45
CA HIS A 394 4.29 17.43 0.53
C HIS A 394 4.12 16.00 1.00
N ILE A 395 3.24 15.79 1.97
CA ILE A 395 2.88 14.46 2.46
C ILE A 395 1.55 14.08 1.80
N GLU A 396 1.60 13.34 0.70
CA GLU A 396 0.43 12.97 -0.10
C GLU A 396 -0.55 12.08 0.66
N SER A 397 -0.02 11.09 1.36
CA SER A 397 -0.76 10.16 2.21
C SER A 397 0.05 9.81 3.45
N MET A 398 -0.60 9.38 4.52
CA MET A 398 0.10 8.93 5.72
C MET A 398 0.56 7.47 5.58
N GLY A 399 1.37 7.19 4.53
CA GLY A 399 1.88 5.89 4.15
C GLY A 399 3.40 5.84 3.99
N ASP A 400 3.95 4.64 3.79
CA ASP A 400 5.39 4.36 3.72
C ASP A 400 6.10 5.12 2.60
N ASP A 401 5.53 5.13 1.40
CA ASP A 401 6.14 5.80 0.24
C ASP A 401 6.27 7.32 0.45
N SER A 402 5.22 7.94 1.02
CA SER A 402 5.26 9.35 1.41
C SER A 402 6.33 9.63 2.46
N PHE A 403 6.46 8.77 3.48
CA PHE A 403 7.49 8.93 4.50
C PHE A 403 8.90 8.83 3.90
N ARG A 404 9.16 7.81 3.07
CA ARG A 404 10.48 7.64 2.43
C ARG A 404 10.85 8.81 1.53
N SER A 405 9.89 9.33 0.80
CA SER A 405 10.06 10.51 -0.05
C SER A 405 10.42 11.74 0.79
N VAL A 406 9.63 12.03 1.82
CA VAL A 406 9.87 13.16 2.76
C VAL A 406 11.22 13.01 3.47
N TYR A 407 11.52 11.81 4.00
CA TYR A 407 12.78 11.52 4.67
C TYR A 407 13.99 11.77 3.76
N SER A 408 13.93 11.28 2.53
CA SER A 408 14.97 11.49 1.51
C SER A 408 15.15 12.97 1.17
N ASP A 409 14.05 13.69 0.97
CA ASP A 409 14.09 15.09 0.59
C ASP A 409 14.64 15.99 1.69
N ILE A 410 14.19 15.84 2.93
CA ILE A 410 14.63 16.73 4.03
C ILE A 410 16.06 16.48 4.45
N LEU A 411 16.52 15.23 4.47
CA LEU A 411 17.88 14.88 4.89
C LEU A 411 18.89 14.89 3.73
N GLY A 412 18.41 14.89 2.49
CA GLY A 412 19.21 14.98 1.27
C GLY A 412 19.09 16.34 0.60
N LYS A 413 18.07 16.50 -0.26
CA LYS A 413 17.85 17.68 -1.12
C LYS A 413 17.80 19.00 -0.35
N TYR A 414 17.17 19.01 0.83
CA TYR A 414 16.94 20.22 1.63
C TYR A 414 17.85 20.32 2.87
N ASN A 415 18.83 19.43 2.99
CA ASN A 415 19.72 19.40 4.16
C ASN A 415 20.39 20.75 4.49
N ASN A 416 20.74 21.54 3.46
CA ASN A 416 21.38 22.84 3.61
C ASN A 416 20.42 24.02 3.84
N ARG A 417 19.09 23.78 3.82
CA ARG A 417 18.08 24.82 4.03
C ARG A 417 18.02 25.22 5.51
N GLU A 418 17.63 26.46 5.78
CA GLU A 418 17.50 27.01 7.13
C GLU A 418 16.22 26.55 7.82
N GLY A 419 15.17 26.25 7.06
CA GLY A 419 13.90 25.75 7.52
C GLY A 419 13.16 24.96 6.45
N ILE A 420 12.02 24.37 6.80
CA ILE A 420 11.22 23.57 5.88
C ILE A 420 9.72 23.79 6.06
N VAL A 421 9.00 23.89 4.96
CA VAL A 421 7.54 23.89 4.92
C VAL A 421 7.05 22.46 4.67
N ILE A 422 6.22 21.96 5.57
CA ILE A 422 5.58 20.64 5.51
C ILE A 422 4.14 20.86 5.06
N ASP A 423 3.79 20.43 3.87
CA ASP A 423 2.44 20.56 3.34
C ASP A 423 1.68 19.24 3.50
N THR A 424 0.60 19.25 4.26
CA THR A 424 -0.27 18.08 4.47
C THR A 424 -1.64 18.25 3.82
N ARG A 425 -1.85 19.30 3.06
CA ARG A 425 -3.14 19.60 2.43
C ARG A 425 -3.60 18.46 1.52
N PHE A 426 -4.90 18.22 1.51
CA PHE A 426 -5.57 17.18 0.69
C PHE A 426 -5.20 15.74 1.04
N ASN A 427 -4.56 15.51 2.19
CA ASN A 427 -4.16 14.19 2.63
C ASN A 427 -5.34 13.44 3.24
N GLY A 428 -5.67 12.28 2.70
CA GLY A 428 -6.78 11.43 3.14
C GLY A 428 -6.50 10.56 4.38
N GLY A 429 -5.29 10.67 4.96
CA GLY A 429 -4.91 9.89 6.15
C GLY A 429 -4.03 8.68 5.86
N GLY A 430 -4.03 7.77 6.81
CA GLY A 430 -3.16 6.61 6.89
C GLY A 430 -2.72 6.35 8.33
N ARG A 431 -1.42 6.09 8.57
CA ARG A 431 -0.87 5.91 9.93
C ARG A 431 0.61 6.29 10.00
N LEU A 432 0.92 7.58 9.93
CA LEU A 432 2.30 8.07 9.86
C LEU A 432 2.65 9.13 10.92
N HIS A 433 1.69 9.53 11.78
CA HIS A 433 1.87 10.63 12.74
C HIS A 433 3.06 10.43 13.68
N GLU A 434 3.33 9.20 14.15
CA GLU A 434 4.45 8.88 15.03
C GLU A 434 5.80 9.06 14.31
N ASP A 435 5.92 8.57 13.08
CA ASP A 435 7.15 8.70 12.28
C ASP A 435 7.44 10.16 11.93
N ILE A 436 6.40 10.93 11.60
CA ILE A 436 6.51 12.37 11.30
C ILE A 436 6.90 13.15 12.57
N GLU A 437 6.27 12.84 13.71
CA GLU A 437 6.66 13.44 15.00
C GLU A 437 8.14 13.19 15.28
N ILE A 438 8.58 11.94 15.24
CA ILE A 438 9.97 11.57 15.46
C ILE A 438 10.90 12.30 14.49
N LEU A 439 10.53 12.37 13.20
CA LEU A 439 11.37 12.96 12.16
C LEU A 439 11.59 14.47 12.36
N PHE A 440 10.55 15.20 12.79
CA PHE A 440 10.58 16.66 12.92
C PHE A 440 10.84 17.18 14.36
N SER A 441 10.87 16.31 15.36
CA SER A 441 11.14 16.69 16.78
C SER A 441 12.63 16.67 17.14
N GLY A 442 13.53 16.70 16.17
CA GLY A 442 14.98 16.67 16.42
C GLY A 442 15.47 17.90 17.19
N LYS A 443 16.19 17.68 18.29
CA LYS A 443 16.90 18.75 19.03
C LYS A 443 18.39 18.51 18.90
N LYS A 444 19.12 19.51 18.41
CA LYS A 444 20.58 19.44 18.29
C LYS A 444 21.23 19.19 19.66
N TYR A 445 22.14 18.21 19.75
CA TYR A 445 22.90 17.90 20.95
C TYR A 445 24.40 17.78 20.71
N PHE A 446 24.89 17.46 19.50
CA PHE A 446 26.27 17.44 19.09
C PHE A 446 26.47 18.05 17.71
N THR A 447 27.69 18.52 17.46
CA THR A 447 28.22 18.70 16.11
C THR A 447 29.37 17.74 15.90
N GLN A 448 29.34 16.93 14.85
CA GLN A 448 30.50 16.09 14.48
C GLN A 448 31.58 16.94 13.82
N VAL A 449 32.80 16.83 14.31
CA VAL A 449 33.93 17.58 13.79
C VAL A 449 35.00 16.61 13.28
N VAL A 450 35.42 16.80 12.03
CA VAL A 450 36.48 16.00 11.40
C VAL A 450 37.65 16.92 11.06
N ARG A 451 38.77 16.74 11.76
CA ARG A 451 40.00 17.55 11.58
C ARG A 451 39.73 19.07 11.63
N GLY A 452 38.96 19.50 12.63
CA GLY A 452 38.62 20.91 12.83
C GLY A 452 37.49 21.46 11.90
N ARG A 453 36.88 20.64 11.04
CA ARG A 453 35.76 21.03 10.20
C ARG A 453 34.47 20.40 10.72
N GLU A 454 33.46 21.20 10.89
CA GLU A 454 32.13 20.70 11.19
C GLU A 454 31.60 19.87 10.02
N ALA A 455 31.19 18.61 10.28
CA ALA A 455 30.72 17.66 9.30
C ALA A 455 29.19 17.60 9.26
N CYS A 456 28.56 17.41 10.41
CA CYS A 456 27.09 17.42 10.52
C CYS A 456 26.64 17.61 11.97
N ASP A 457 25.42 18.09 12.14
CA ASP A 457 24.77 18.16 13.43
C ASP A 457 24.09 16.83 13.80
N MET A 458 24.03 16.52 15.10
CA MET A 458 23.34 15.36 15.63
C MET A 458 22.08 15.79 16.39
N PRO A 459 20.93 15.12 16.19
CA PRO A 459 20.73 13.86 15.44
C PRO A 459 20.75 14.07 13.92
N SER A 460 21.56 13.30 13.20
CA SER A 460 21.68 13.41 11.74
C SER A 460 20.53 12.74 10.96
N ARG A 461 19.66 12.01 11.66
CA ARG A 461 18.50 11.29 11.06
C ARG A 461 17.16 11.92 11.42
N ARG A 462 17.19 13.14 11.93
CA ARG A 462 15.99 13.92 12.27
C ARG A 462 16.18 15.36 11.82
N TRP A 463 15.11 16.00 11.44
CA TRP A 463 15.13 17.43 11.18
C TRP A 463 15.27 18.20 12.50
N ASN A 464 16.29 19.03 12.63
CA ASN A 464 16.64 19.76 13.86
C ASN A 464 16.65 21.28 13.68
N LYS A 465 16.04 21.75 12.59
CA LYS A 465 15.90 23.16 12.23
C LYS A 465 14.42 23.57 12.26
N PRO A 466 14.09 24.86 12.19
CA PRO A 466 12.70 25.33 12.14
C PRO A 466 11.88 24.66 11.05
N SER A 467 10.60 24.43 11.34
CA SER A 467 9.61 23.93 10.38
C SER A 467 8.26 24.55 10.65
N ILE A 468 7.40 24.55 9.63
CA ILE A 468 6.01 25.00 9.69
C ILE A 468 5.16 24.03 8.90
N MET A 469 3.93 23.75 9.38
CA MET A 469 3.04 22.79 8.71
C MET A 469 1.82 23.50 8.12
N VAL A 470 1.50 23.16 6.87
CA VAL A 470 0.31 23.66 6.18
C VAL A 470 -0.77 22.58 6.16
N GLN A 471 -1.99 22.96 6.54
CA GLN A 471 -3.17 22.10 6.62
C GLN A 471 -4.37 22.72 5.93
N CYS A 472 -5.38 21.91 5.59
CA CYS A 472 -6.64 22.41 5.04
C CYS A 472 -7.84 21.56 5.52
N GLU A 473 -9.03 22.04 5.22
CA GLU A 473 -10.31 21.41 5.57
C GLU A 473 -10.53 20.03 4.90
N ALA A 474 -9.76 19.69 3.88
CA ALA A 474 -9.80 18.38 3.24
C ALA A 474 -8.87 17.33 3.89
N ASN A 475 -8.09 17.72 4.89
CA ASN A 475 -7.31 16.74 5.67
C ASN A 475 -8.26 15.79 6.41
N TYR A 476 -7.97 14.49 6.36
CA TYR A 476 -8.84 13.48 6.93
C TYR A 476 -8.05 12.41 7.71
N SER A 477 -8.66 11.81 8.74
CA SER A 477 -8.08 10.67 9.48
C SER A 477 -6.71 11.02 10.11
N ASN A 478 -5.68 10.26 9.84
CA ASN A 478 -4.33 10.53 10.36
C ASN A 478 -3.73 11.87 9.89
N ALA A 479 -4.28 12.47 8.82
CA ALA A 479 -3.96 13.84 8.43
C ALA A 479 -4.64 14.91 9.31
N HIS A 480 -5.54 14.53 10.22
CA HIS A 480 -5.94 15.32 11.39
C HIS A 480 -4.99 15.06 12.57
N GLY A 481 -4.67 13.78 12.86
CA GLY A 481 -3.78 13.43 13.96
C GLY A 481 -2.35 13.96 13.81
N THR A 482 -1.80 13.98 12.60
CA THR A 482 -0.43 14.45 12.34
C THR A 482 -0.24 15.94 12.71
N PRO A 483 -1.01 16.90 12.18
CA PRO A 483 -0.89 18.30 12.59
C PRO A 483 -1.27 18.52 14.06
N TRP A 484 -2.20 17.73 14.62
CA TRP A 484 -2.49 17.80 16.04
C TRP A 484 -1.28 17.46 16.91
N VAL A 485 -0.60 16.33 16.62
CA VAL A 485 0.62 15.93 17.33
C VAL A 485 1.74 16.95 17.12
N TYR A 486 1.93 17.45 15.89
CA TYR A 486 2.91 18.45 15.55
C TYR A 486 2.78 19.73 16.41
N SER A 487 1.58 20.24 16.53
CA SER A 487 1.27 21.41 17.36
C SER A 487 1.35 21.09 18.86
N HIS A 488 0.78 19.96 19.31
CA HIS A 488 0.79 19.55 20.71
C HIS A 488 2.20 19.36 21.27
N GLN A 489 3.10 18.78 20.47
CA GLN A 489 4.53 18.61 20.79
C GLN A 489 5.35 19.90 20.60
N LYS A 490 4.71 21.00 20.18
CA LYS A 490 5.35 22.30 19.95
C LYS A 490 6.53 22.22 18.96
N ILE A 491 6.40 21.40 17.92
CA ILE A 491 7.41 21.25 16.88
C ILE A 491 7.46 22.51 16.01
N GLY A 492 6.33 23.08 15.65
CA GLY A 492 6.18 24.32 14.89
C GLY A 492 4.73 24.77 14.83
N LYS A 493 4.46 25.82 14.07
CA LYS A 493 3.12 26.40 13.88
C LYS A 493 2.34 25.71 12.77
N LEU A 494 1.01 25.77 12.86
CA LEU A 494 0.06 25.34 11.85
C LEU A 494 -0.47 26.54 11.07
N VAL A 495 -0.51 26.43 9.74
CA VAL A 495 -1.03 27.47 8.83
C VAL A 495 -2.10 26.87 7.93
N GLY A 496 -3.15 27.60 7.63
CA GLY A 496 -4.18 27.19 6.68
C GLY A 496 -5.58 27.26 7.23
N MET A 497 -6.39 26.26 6.97
CA MET A 497 -7.77 26.17 7.44
C MET A 497 -7.94 25.09 8.50
N PRO A 498 -9.00 25.18 9.33
CA PRO A 498 -9.29 24.18 10.33
C PRO A 498 -9.45 22.79 9.73
N VAL A 499 -8.90 21.79 10.40
CA VAL A 499 -9.07 20.37 10.01
C VAL A 499 -10.27 19.79 10.79
N PRO A 500 -11.22 19.13 10.11
CA PRO A 500 -12.33 18.45 10.76
C PRO A 500 -11.86 17.37 11.74
N GLY A 501 -12.62 17.15 12.81
CA GLY A 501 -12.35 16.12 13.80
C GLY A 501 -12.65 14.71 13.30
N THR A 502 -11.71 14.07 12.61
CA THR A 502 -11.91 12.80 11.91
C THR A 502 -10.88 11.74 12.29
N MET A 503 -10.57 11.65 13.59
CA MET A 503 -9.49 10.76 14.06
C MET A 503 -10.02 9.50 14.71
N THR A 504 -10.48 8.55 13.89
CA THR A 504 -10.71 7.15 14.28
C THR A 504 -9.93 6.23 13.37
N SER A 505 -9.83 4.92 13.70
CA SER A 505 -9.38 3.90 12.77
C SER A 505 -10.51 2.95 12.45
N VAL A 506 -10.61 2.55 11.19
CA VAL A 506 -11.72 1.77 10.64
C VAL A 506 -11.32 0.34 10.29
N SER A 507 -12.25 -0.59 10.50
CA SER A 507 -12.24 -1.90 9.87
C SER A 507 -13.30 -1.91 8.76
N TRP A 508 -12.87 -1.91 7.51
CA TRP A 508 -13.78 -2.08 6.38
C TRP A 508 -14.17 -3.54 6.24
N GLU A 509 -15.46 -3.81 6.18
CA GLU A 509 -16.00 -5.16 6.03
C GLU A 509 -16.83 -5.28 4.75
N THR A 510 -16.54 -6.33 3.97
CA THR A 510 -17.31 -6.68 2.78
C THR A 510 -18.52 -7.51 3.22
N LEU A 511 -19.70 -7.13 2.77
CA LEU A 511 -20.96 -7.83 3.05
C LEU A 511 -21.07 -9.14 2.25
N GLN A 512 -22.17 -9.88 2.45
CA GLN A 512 -22.43 -11.11 1.70
C GLN A 512 -22.51 -10.86 0.19
N ASP A 513 -23.10 -9.76 -0.24
CA ASP A 513 -22.89 -9.23 -1.60
C ASP A 513 -21.51 -8.53 -1.64
N PRO A 514 -20.52 -9.08 -2.38
CA PRO A 514 -19.14 -8.58 -2.37
C PRO A 514 -18.99 -7.19 -3.00
N THR A 515 -20.02 -6.65 -3.60
CA THR A 515 -20.06 -5.29 -4.15
C THR A 515 -20.40 -4.24 -3.09
N LEU A 516 -20.81 -4.67 -1.90
CA LEU A 516 -21.19 -3.82 -0.78
C LEU A 516 -20.15 -3.91 0.34
N VAL A 517 -19.74 -2.75 0.85
CA VAL A 517 -18.74 -2.62 1.91
C VAL A 517 -19.25 -1.60 2.92
N PHE A 518 -19.01 -1.81 4.21
CA PHE A 518 -19.26 -0.81 5.24
C PHE A 518 -18.07 -0.63 6.17
N GLY A 519 -17.99 0.52 6.83
CA GLY A 519 -16.90 0.88 7.73
C GLY A 519 -17.32 0.81 9.18
N ILE A 520 -16.53 0.13 10.02
CA ILE A 520 -16.71 0.03 11.46
C ILE A 520 -15.58 0.82 12.13
N PRO A 521 -15.85 1.94 12.80
CA PRO A 521 -14.85 2.66 13.60
C PRO A 521 -14.47 1.86 14.85
N VAL A 522 -13.34 1.14 14.77
CA VAL A 522 -12.92 0.18 15.83
C VAL A 522 -11.92 0.76 16.82
N ILE A 523 -11.26 1.88 16.51
CA ILE A 523 -10.27 2.53 17.37
C ILE A 523 -10.59 4.03 17.47
N GLY A 524 -10.74 4.54 18.68
CA GLY A 524 -10.78 5.97 18.98
C GLY A 524 -9.49 6.41 19.67
N TYR A 525 -9.08 7.66 19.44
CA TYR A 525 -7.87 8.24 20.03
C TYR A 525 -8.25 9.17 21.18
N ARG A 526 -8.01 8.71 22.40
CA ARG A 526 -8.38 9.41 23.62
C ARG A 526 -7.22 10.26 24.13
N LEU A 527 -7.51 11.52 24.43
CA LEU A 527 -6.60 12.48 25.03
C LEU A 527 -6.41 12.24 26.53
N PRO A 528 -5.36 12.81 27.17
CA PRO A 528 -5.11 12.67 28.60
C PRO A 528 -6.26 13.17 29.50
N ASP A 529 -7.05 14.13 29.05
CA ASP A 529 -8.22 14.65 29.75
C ASP A 529 -9.47 13.74 29.63
N GLY A 530 -9.38 12.64 28.88
CA GLY A 530 -10.45 11.68 28.66
C GLY A 530 -11.34 11.96 27.44
N SER A 531 -11.22 13.10 26.79
CA SER A 531 -11.91 13.42 25.53
C SER A 531 -11.29 12.64 24.34
N TYR A 532 -11.99 12.64 23.18
CA TYR A 532 -11.50 12.02 21.96
C TYR A 532 -11.16 13.09 20.93
N LEU A 533 -10.18 12.81 20.06
CA LEU A 533 -9.87 13.64 18.90
C LEU A 533 -10.98 13.62 17.85
N GLU A 534 -11.76 12.56 17.81
CA GLU A 534 -12.95 12.47 16.97
C GLU A 534 -13.94 13.59 17.33
N ASN A 535 -14.53 14.24 16.33
CA ASN A 535 -15.42 15.40 16.47
C ASN A 535 -14.75 16.64 17.12
N SER A 536 -13.41 16.66 17.21
CA SER A 536 -12.64 17.80 17.74
C SER A 536 -11.91 18.50 16.58
N GLN A 537 -12.42 19.64 16.14
CA GLN A 537 -11.80 20.43 15.07
C GLN A 537 -10.44 20.98 15.51
N LEU A 538 -9.43 20.89 14.64
CA LEU A 538 -8.09 21.44 14.87
C LEU A 538 -7.94 22.80 14.17
N GLU A 539 -7.88 23.86 14.97
CA GLU A 539 -7.62 25.21 14.47
C GLU A 539 -6.12 25.41 14.13
N PRO A 540 -5.78 26.12 13.04
CA PRO A 540 -4.42 26.52 12.78
C PRO A 540 -4.02 27.73 13.65
N ASP A 541 -2.72 27.92 13.90
CA ASP A 541 -2.19 29.12 14.54
C ASP A 541 -2.38 30.37 13.64
N ILE A 542 -2.31 30.16 12.32
CA ILE A 542 -2.50 31.23 11.32
C ILE A 542 -3.58 30.78 10.33
N LYS A 543 -4.77 31.36 10.45
CA LYS A 543 -5.92 31.01 9.61
C LYS A 543 -5.88 31.76 8.27
N VAL A 544 -5.68 31.02 7.19
CA VAL A 544 -5.61 31.55 5.82
C VAL A 544 -6.31 30.60 4.87
N ALA A 545 -7.23 31.12 4.06
CA ALA A 545 -7.93 30.35 3.04
C ALA A 545 -7.33 30.62 1.64
N ASN A 546 -7.36 29.61 0.78
CA ASN A 546 -7.21 29.78 -0.66
C ASN A 546 -8.61 29.95 -1.27
N SER A 547 -8.97 31.16 -1.72
CA SER A 547 -10.25 31.35 -2.41
C SER A 547 -10.20 30.77 -3.83
N PRO A 548 -11.35 30.39 -4.42
CA PRO A 548 -11.39 29.94 -5.81
C PRO A 548 -10.75 30.93 -6.78
N GLU A 549 -10.91 32.24 -6.56
CA GLU A 549 -10.34 33.29 -7.40
C GLU A 549 -8.81 33.33 -7.34
N THR A 550 -8.21 33.05 -6.19
CA THR A 550 -6.74 32.98 -6.05
C THR A 550 -6.18 31.71 -6.68
N VAL A 551 -6.86 30.58 -6.48
CA VAL A 551 -6.45 29.28 -7.06
C VAL A 551 -6.47 29.33 -8.59
N VAL A 552 -7.52 29.89 -9.21
CA VAL A 552 -7.62 30.03 -10.68
C VAL A 552 -6.50 30.89 -11.24
N LYS A 553 -6.00 31.87 -10.49
CA LYS A 553 -4.84 32.69 -10.88
C LYS A 553 -3.49 32.02 -10.66
N GLY A 554 -3.48 30.81 -10.10
CA GLY A 554 -2.27 30.08 -9.73
C GLY A 554 -1.59 30.60 -8.46
N GLU A 555 -2.30 31.41 -7.66
CA GLU A 555 -1.80 31.94 -6.39
C GLU A 555 -2.06 30.96 -5.25
N ASP A 556 -1.15 30.88 -4.28
CA ASP A 556 -1.26 30.04 -3.08
C ASP A 556 -1.00 30.88 -1.83
N THR A 557 -2.06 31.48 -1.31
CA THR A 557 -1.99 32.37 -0.14
C THR A 557 -1.65 31.64 1.14
N GLN A 558 -2.09 30.39 1.31
CA GLN A 558 -1.75 29.54 2.44
C GLN A 558 -0.25 29.25 2.48
N LEU A 559 0.30 28.79 1.36
CA LEU A 559 1.72 28.46 1.26
C LEU A 559 2.60 29.72 1.43
N LYS A 560 2.16 30.85 0.85
CA LYS A 560 2.88 32.13 1.02
C LYS A 560 2.92 32.57 2.47
N ALA A 561 1.80 32.48 3.20
CA ALA A 561 1.73 32.82 4.62
C ALA A 561 2.65 31.93 5.47
N ALA A 562 2.74 30.63 5.15
CA ALA A 562 3.65 29.71 5.84
C ALA A 562 5.12 30.09 5.60
N VAL A 563 5.49 30.43 4.36
CA VAL A 563 6.85 30.88 4.03
C VAL A 563 7.21 32.17 4.80
N ASP A 564 6.32 33.15 4.80
CA ASP A 564 6.56 34.44 5.45
C ASP A 564 6.73 34.28 6.97
N GLU A 565 5.87 33.49 7.60
CA GLU A 565 5.94 33.25 9.05
C GLU A 565 7.21 32.48 9.44
N LEU A 566 7.59 31.45 8.66
CA LEU A 566 8.80 30.67 8.95
C LEU A 566 10.07 31.52 8.79
N LEU A 567 10.14 32.38 7.77
CA LEU A 567 11.25 33.33 7.58
C LEU A 567 11.33 34.30 8.75
N LYS A 568 10.22 34.88 9.18
CA LYS A 568 10.13 35.78 10.35
C LYS A 568 10.62 35.08 11.62
N GLU A 569 10.27 33.81 11.82
CA GLU A 569 10.74 33.02 12.98
C GLU A 569 12.25 32.80 12.94
N ILE A 570 12.82 32.48 11.77
CA ILE A 570 14.25 32.26 11.58
C ILE A 570 15.03 33.56 11.82
N ASP A 571 14.58 34.67 11.24
CA ASP A 571 15.20 35.98 11.37
C ASP A 571 15.13 36.51 12.80
N GLY A 572 14.01 36.29 13.50
CA GLY A 572 13.85 36.64 14.91
C GLY A 572 14.81 35.87 15.84
N LYS A 573 15.05 34.62 15.59
CA LYS A 573 16.04 33.81 16.34
C LYS A 573 17.46 34.27 16.06
N SER A 574 17.79 34.66 14.82
CA SER A 574 19.11 35.18 14.43
C SER A 574 19.45 36.47 15.19
N VAL A 575 18.50 37.40 15.28
CA VAL A 575 18.67 38.67 16.01
C VAL A 575 18.88 38.44 17.51
N SER A 576 18.15 37.49 18.13
CA SER A 576 18.32 37.13 19.54
C SER A 576 19.71 36.54 19.83
N TYR A 577 20.25 35.73 18.91
CA TYR A 577 21.58 35.13 19.08
C TYR A 577 22.73 36.17 18.94
N THR A 578 22.53 37.17 18.08
CA THR A 578 23.50 38.26 17.86
C THR A 578 23.54 39.18 19.08
N HIS A 579 22.43 39.46 19.72
CA HIS A 579 22.36 40.25 20.95
C HIS A 579 22.99 39.53 22.17
N LEU A 580 22.82 38.22 22.28
CA LEU A 580 23.47 37.44 23.35
C LEU A 580 24.99 37.42 23.21
N ARG A 581 25.56 37.33 22.00
CA ARG A 581 27.00 37.42 21.75
C ARG A 581 27.55 38.84 21.98
N ALA A 582 26.82 39.88 21.67
CA ALA A 582 27.24 41.26 21.95
C ALA A 582 27.32 41.55 23.45
N HIS A 583 26.41 40.97 24.26
CA HIS A 583 26.50 41.10 25.73
C HIS A 583 27.62 40.29 26.38
N GLU A 584 28.04 39.16 25.79
CA GLU A 584 29.19 38.37 26.32
C GLU A 584 30.54 39.00 25.99
N THR A 585 30.67 39.77 24.90
CA THR A 585 31.92 40.47 24.54
C THR A 585 32.15 41.73 25.32
N ASP A 586 31.13 42.39 25.85
CA ASP A 586 31.28 43.60 26.69
C ASP A 586 31.64 43.30 28.16
N GLN A 587 31.63 42.04 28.60
CA GLN A 587 32.08 41.65 29.97
C GLN A 587 33.57 41.33 30.09
N TYR A 588 34.34 41.36 29.00
CA TYR A 588 35.79 41.05 28.99
C TYR A 588 36.66 42.16 28.38
N LEU A 589 36.13 43.39 28.33
CA LEU A 589 36.92 44.61 28.16
C LEU A 589 36.76 45.45 29.43
#